data_291b99f49e189f70f98148758078cc7d
#
_entry.id   291b99f49e189f70f98148758078cc7d
#
_cell.length_a   1.000
_cell.length_b   1.000
_cell.length_c   1.000
_cell.angle_alpha   90.00
_cell.angle_beta   90.00
_cell.angle_gamma   90.00
#
_symmetry.space_group_name_H-M   'P 1'
#
loop_
_entity.id
_entity.type
_entity.pdbx_description
1 polymer ?
#
loop_
_entity_poly.entity_id
_entity_poly.type
_entity_poly.pdbx_seq_one_letter_code
_entity_poly.pdbx_strand_id
1 'polypeptide(L)'
;MAIDRYVYTPTSRVERKGFRSIGLTLLFTLFFLSFACPALAQERRGTLSNGMSYILRHNAQPRKKMEARLIMCVGSCVQRPDEAGYAHFIEHLAFGRTKHFASGGIKRYAERLGTRYGVGLNAMTGHDRTVYMISLPTDEPHVLDSTALILSDWLTGLQLDSLEVEQERSIIKEEIRAYVQPDPFYALKVGTGIHSRSLP
;
A
#
# COMPACT_ATOMS: atom_id res chain seq x y z
N MET A 1 -96.44 -22.47 -11.56
CA MET A 1 -95.36 -23.40 -11.21
C MET A 1 -94.19 -23.06 -12.13
N ALA A 2 -93.31 -22.18 -11.68
CA ALA A 2 -92.18 -21.63 -12.44
C ALA A 2 -90.91 -22.40 -12.07
N ILE A 3 -90.27 -22.95 -13.08
CA ILE A 3 -88.99 -23.64 -12.92
C ILE A 3 -87.85 -22.65 -13.29
N ASP A 4 -87.17 -22.20 -12.28
CA ASP A 4 -85.95 -21.39 -12.43
C ASP A 4 -84.80 -22.19 -13.03
N ARG A 5 -84.26 -21.75 -14.17
CA ARG A 5 -83.05 -22.26 -14.77
C ARG A 5 -81.87 -21.51 -14.23
N TYR A 6 -81.03 -22.11 -13.43
CA TYR A 6 -79.76 -21.63 -13.07
C TYR A 6 -78.81 -21.78 -14.30
N VAL A 7 -78.34 -20.64 -14.80
CA VAL A 7 -77.28 -20.56 -15.81
C VAL A 7 -75.91 -20.44 -15.07
N TYR A 8 -75.15 -21.50 -15.17
CA TYR A 8 -73.75 -21.49 -14.66
C TYR A 8 -72.83 -20.81 -15.65
N THR A 9 -72.27 -19.68 -15.29
CA THR A 9 -71.19 -18.99 -16.04
C THR A 9 -69.85 -19.34 -15.43
N PRO A 10 -68.89 -19.96 -16.17
CA PRO A 10 -67.57 -20.19 -15.67
C PRO A 10 -66.71 -18.92 -15.86
N THR A 11 -66.49 -18.13 -14.80
CA THR A 11 -65.49 -17.11 -14.76
C THR A 11 -64.27 -17.60 -14.03
N SER A 12 -63.28 -18.11 -14.77
CA SER A 12 -61.93 -18.19 -14.26
C SER A 12 -60.94 -17.87 -15.37
N ARG A 13 -60.79 -16.58 -15.60
CA ARG A 13 -59.63 -16.06 -16.35
C ARG A 13 -58.44 -16.03 -15.39
N VAL A 14 -57.74 -17.16 -15.30
CA VAL A 14 -56.46 -17.21 -14.56
C VAL A 14 -55.49 -16.25 -15.23
N GLU A 15 -55.12 -15.19 -14.53
CA GLU A 15 -54.18 -14.18 -14.99
C GLU A 15 -52.77 -14.78 -15.14
N ARG A 16 -52.36 -15.00 -16.40
CA ARG A 16 -50.95 -15.40 -16.75
C ARG A 16 -49.96 -14.27 -16.67
N LYS A 17 -50.20 -13.23 -15.84
CA LYS A 17 -49.29 -12.06 -15.73
C LYS A 17 -48.11 -12.30 -14.78
N GLY A 18 -48.18 -13.22 -13.83
CA GLY A 18 -47.13 -13.46 -12.83
C GLY A 18 -45.89 -14.18 -13.36
N PHE A 19 -46.06 -15.07 -14.34
CA PHE A 19 -44.94 -15.94 -14.78
C PHE A 19 -43.92 -15.23 -15.67
N ARG A 20 -44.33 -14.21 -16.43
CA ARG A 20 -43.41 -13.41 -17.27
C ARG A 20 -42.52 -12.45 -16.47
N SER A 21 -43.03 -11.95 -15.37
CA SER A 21 -42.29 -11.05 -14.47
C SER A 21 -41.15 -11.77 -13.74
N ILE A 22 -41.42 -12.98 -13.22
CA ILE A 22 -40.42 -13.80 -12.52
C ILE A 22 -39.26 -14.20 -13.44
N GLY A 23 -39.55 -14.60 -14.68
CA GLY A 23 -38.54 -14.96 -15.66
C GLY A 23 -37.63 -13.79 -16.04
N LEU A 24 -38.19 -12.59 -16.20
CA LEU A 24 -37.43 -11.40 -16.54
C LEU A 24 -36.54 -10.93 -15.37
N THR A 25 -37.03 -11.02 -14.12
CA THR A 25 -36.26 -10.71 -12.91
C THR A 25 -35.10 -11.67 -12.72
N LEU A 26 -35.34 -12.99 -12.93
CA LEU A 26 -34.29 -14.02 -12.87
C LEU A 26 -33.22 -13.80 -13.96
N LEU A 27 -33.60 -13.40 -15.16
CA LEU A 27 -32.67 -13.09 -16.25
C LEU A 27 -31.82 -11.86 -15.92
N PHE A 28 -32.41 -10.82 -15.36
CA PHE A 28 -31.68 -9.62 -14.91
C PHE A 28 -30.75 -9.94 -13.74
N THR A 29 -31.14 -10.73 -12.77
CA THR A 29 -30.26 -11.13 -11.65
C THR A 29 -29.11 -12.01 -12.13
N LEU A 30 -29.33 -12.96 -13.03
CA LEU A 30 -28.26 -13.75 -13.67
C LEU A 30 -27.32 -12.90 -14.51
N PHE A 31 -27.86 -11.91 -15.26
CA PHE A 31 -27.06 -10.96 -16.02
C PHE A 31 -26.17 -10.11 -15.12
N PHE A 32 -26.71 -9.57 -14.00
CA PHE A 32 -25.90 -8.82 -13.03
C PHE A 32 -24.91 -9.71 -12.26
N LEU A 33 -25.22 -10.96 -11.94
CA LEU A 33 -24.28 -11.91 -11.34
C LEU A 33 -23.11 -12.24 -12.27
N SER A 34 -23.32 -12.28 -13.59
CA SER A 34 -22.23 -12.53 -14.55
C SER A 34 -21.24 -11.38 -14.67
N PHE A 35 -21.63 -10.14 -14.30
CA PHE A 35 -20.71 -8.98 -14.22
C PHE A 35 -19.99 -8.87 -12.86
N ALA A 36 -20.41 -9.63 -11.86
CA ALA A 36 -19.79 -9.64 -10.53
C ALA A 36 -18.62 -10.64 -10.42
N CYS A 37 -18.00 -11.02 -11.55
CA CYS A 37 -16.75 -11.74 -11.48
C CYS A 37 -15.66 -10.75 -10.98
N PRO A 38 -15.21 -10.82 -9.72
CA PRO A 38 -14.09 -10.00 -9.29
C PRO A 38 -12.94 -10.38 -10.21
N ALA A 39 -12.39 -9.39 -10.92
CA ALA A 39 -11.12 -9.55 -11.60
C ALA A 39 -10.11 -9.95 -10.51
N LEU A 40 -9.89 -11.25 -10.35
CA LEU A 40 -8.90 -11.78 -9.42
C LEU A 40 -7.57 -11.18 -9.85
N ALA A 41 -7.11 -10.17 -9.10
CA ALA A 41 -5.82 -9.59 -9.34
C ALA A 41 -4.81 -10.73 -9.34
N GLN A 42 -4.13 -10.93 -10.47
CA GLN A 42 -3.15 -12.02 -10.60
C GLN A 42 -2.00 -11.73 -9.64
N GLU A 43 -1.98 -12.44 -8.53
CA GLU A 43 -0.97 -12.33 -7.49
C GLU A 43 -0.04 -13.54 -7.55
N ARG A 44 1.27 -13.29 -7.51
CA ARG A 44 2.31 -14.31 -7.38
C ARG A 44 3.06 -14.06 -6.08
N ARG A 45 3.25 -15.10 -5.31
CA ARG A 45 4.05 -15.12 -4.07
C ARG A 45 5.18 -16.11 -4.21
N GLY A 46 6.30 -15.83 -3.55
CA GLY A 46 7.41 -16.73 -3.50
C GLY A 46 8.44 -16.33 -2.45
N THR A 47 9.50 -17.10 -2.36
CA THR A 47 10.63 -16.85 -1.48
C THR A 47 11.91 -16.93 -2.31
N LEU A 48 12.77 -15.95 -2.15
CA LEU A 48 14.10 -15.93 -2.77
C LEU A 48 15.04 -16.89 -2.04
N SER A 49 16.18 -17.23 -2.66
CA SER A 49 17.19 -18.12 -2.09
C SER A 49 17.77 -17.62 -0.76
N ASN A 50 17.74 -16.32 -0.51
CA ASN A 50 18.16 -15.69 0.74
C ASN A 50 17.07 -15.70 1.84
N GLY A 51 15.92 -16.34 1.60
CA GLY A 51 14.81 -16.42 2.56
C GLY A 51 13.81 -15.23 2.50
N MET A 52 14.07 -14.20 1.69
CA MET A 52 13.16 -13.05 1.55
C MET A 52 11.90 -13.45 0.78
N SER A 53 10.74 -13.21 1.37
CA SER A 53 9.45 -13.43 0.70
C SER A 53 9.09 -12.25 -0.20
N TYR A 54 8.43 -12.52 -1.32
CA TYR A 54 7.93 -11.49 -2.21
C TYR A 54 6.49 -11.74 -2.63
N ILE A 55 5.81 -10.66 -2.95
CA ILE A 55 4.46 -10.65 -3.51
C ILE A 55 4.49 -9.76 -4.77
N LEU A 56 4.12 -10.34 -5.91
CA LEU A 56 3.92 -9.60 -7.14
C LEU A 56 2.44 -9.56 -7.45
N ARG A 57 1.88 -8.36 -7.59
CA ARG A 57 0.47 -8.18 -7.92
C ARG A 57 0.35 -7.35 -9.19
N HIS A 58 -0.31 -7.91 -10.19
CA HIS A 58 -0.69 -7.14 -11.37
C HIS A 58 -1.78 -6.12 -11.00
N ASN A 59 -1.55 -4.86 -11.38
CA ASN A 59 -2.52 -3.79 -11.18
C ASN A 59 -2.76 -3.07 -12.52
N ALA A 60 -4.02 -3.01 -12.95
CA ALA A 60 -4.39 -2.37 -14.21
C ALA A 60 -4.53 -0.84 -14.08
N GLN A 61 -4.61 -0.32 -12.87
CA GLN A 61 -4.76 1.11 -12.58
C GLN A 61 -3.88 1.52 -11.39
N PRO A 62 -3.16 2.65 -11.49
CA PRO A 62 -2.99 3.48 -12.68
C PRO A 62 -2.14 2.76 -13.75
N ARG A 63 -2.43 3.03 -15.02
CA ARG A 63 -1.67 2.44 -16.13
C ARG A 63 -0.23 2.93 -16.13
N LYS A 64 0.70 2.07 -16.61
CA LYS A 64 2.13 2.40 -16.78
C LYS A 64 2.81 2.88 -15.50
N LYS A 65 2.38 2.36 -14.36
CA LYS A 65 2.94 2.70 -13.07
C LYS A 65 3.16 1.44 -12.25
N MET A 66 4.33 1.33 -11.65
CA MET A 66 4.64 0.32 -10.66
C MET A 66 4.77 0.96 -9.29
N GLU A 67 4.51 0.21 -8.26
CA GLU A 67 4.82 0.53 -6.87
C GLU A 67 5.60 -0.62 -6.28
N ALA A 68 6.78 -0.34 -5.76
CA ALA A 68 7.60 -1.30 -5.06
C ALA A 68 7.72 -0.91 -3.59
N ARG A 69 7.65 -1.91 -2.71
CA ARG A 69 7.82 -1.75 -1.27
C ARG A 69 8.81 -2.77 -0.74
N LEU A 70 9.77 -2.32 0.05
CA LEU A 70 10.59 -3.17 0.90
C LEU A 70 10.06 -3.04 2.33
N ILE A 71 9.65 -4.15 2.92
CA ILE A 71 9.14 -4.22 4.29
C ILE A 71 10.16 -4.98 5.12
N MET A 72 10.75 -4.30 6.07
CA MET A 72 11.66 -4.88 7.05
C MET A 72 10.94 -5.01 8.39
N CYS A 73 10.89 -6.21 8.95
CA CYS A 73 10.30 -6.47 10.28
C CYS A 73 11.26 -6.01 11.39
N VAL A 74 11.72 -4.79 11.28
CA VAL A 74 12.61 -4.10 12.23
C VAL A 74 12.06 -2.70 12.44
N GLY A 75 11.80 -2.36 13.69
CA GLY A 75 11.31 -1.05 14.11
C GLY A 75 11.78 -0.75 15.54
N SER A 76 11.14 0.19 16.21
CA SER A 76 11.57 0.63 17.54
C SER A 76 11.51 -0.45 18.63
N CYS A 77 10.66 -1.48 18.47
CA CYS A 77 10.48 -2.54 19.48
C CYS A 77 11.67 -3.50 19.63
N VAL A 78 12.53 -3.61 18.63
CA VAL A 78 13.71 -4.49 18.67
C VAL A 78 14.97 -3.76 19.11
N GLN A 79 14.90 -2.46 19.33
CA GLN A 79 16.01 -1.63 19.79
C GLN A 79 16.24 -1.79 21.30
N ARG A 80 17.49 -1.84 21.70
CA ARG A 80 17.86 -1.68 23.09
C ARG A 80 17.68 -0.21 23.53
N PRO A 81 17.62 0.09 24.85
CA PRO A 81 17.49 1.47 25.31
C PRO A 81 18.58 2.41 24.79
N ASP A 82 19.82 1.92 24.62
CA ASP A 82 20.96 2.65 24.07
C ASP A 82 20.94 2.81 22.55
N GLU A 83 20.03 2.09 21.85
CA GLU A 83 19.81 2.15 20.41
C GLU A 83 18.55 2.92 20.00
N ALA A 84 17.90 3.57 20.97
CA ALA A 84 16.64 4.27 20.72
C ALA A 84 16.78 5.30 19.58
N GLY A 85 15.94 5.12 18.53
CA GLY A 85 15.94 5.97 17.33
C GLY A 85 16.80 5.46 16.17
N TYR A 86 17.57 4.36 16.34
CA TYR A 86 18.43 3.86 15.24
C TYR A 86 17.65 3.40 14.01
N ALA A 87 16.49 2.75 14.21
CA ALA A 87 15.67 2.31 13.07
C ALA A 87 15.23 3.50 12.21
N HIS A 88 14.78 4.58 12.83
CA HIS A 88 14.40 5.82 12.16
C HIS A 88 15.62 6.51 11.52
N PHE A 89 16.75 6.50 12.22
CA PHE A 89 17.98 7.08 11.69
C PHE A 89 18.47 6.35 10.43
N ILE A 90 18.42 5.02 10.42
CA ILE A 90 18.77 4.20 9.25
C ILE A 90 17.81 4.47 8.09
N GLU A 91 16.53 4.69 8.38
CA GLU A 91 15.53 5.07 7.37
C GLU A 91 15.94 6.34 6.63
N HIS A 92 16.36 7.40 7.33
CA HIS A 92 16.85 8.62 6.74
C HIS A 92 18.09 8.38 5.86
N LEU A 93 19.07 7.62 6.37
CA LEU A 93 20.32 7.31 5.67
C LEU A 93 20.09 6.48 4.39
N ALA A 94 18.95 5.79 4.26
CA ALA A 94 18.60 5.05 3.05
C ALA A 94 18.40 5.93 1.81
N PHE A 95 18.19 7.22 1.98
CA PHE A 95 18.11 8.19 0.89
C PHE A 95 19.40 8.94 0.63
N GLY A 96 20.46 8.67 1.39
CA GLY A 96 21.81 9.17 1.23
C GLY A 96 22.59 8.38 0.18
N ARG A 97 23.85 8.05 0.50
CA ARG A 97 24.73 7.24 -0.34
C ARG A 97 24.45 5.76 -0.18
N THR A 98 24.37 5.06 -1.32
CA THR A 98 24.27 3.59 -1.34
C THR A 98 25.32 3.00 -2.28
N LYS A 99 25.40 1.69 -2.36
CA LYS A 99 26.39 0.98 -3.17
C LYS A 99 26.34 1.38 -4.65
N HIS A 100 25.14 1.56 -5.20
CA HIS A 100 24.96 1.86 -6.63
C HIS A 100 24.51 3.29 -6.89
N PHE A 101 24.16 4.06 -5.87
CA PHE A 101 23.71 5.44 -6.01
C PHE A 101 24.55 6.39 -5.14
N ALA A 102 25.05 7.44 -5.75
CA ALA A 102 25.71 8.53 -5.03
C ALA A 102 24.73 9.22 -4.06
N SER A 103 25.21 10.00 -3.11
CA SER A 103 24.41 10.75 -2.15
C SER A 103 23.20 11.43 -2.80
N GLY A 104 21.98 11.14 -2.29
CA GLY A 104 20.73 11.62 -2.86
C GLY A 104 20.42 11.09 -4.27
N GLY A 105 21.17 10.10 -4.77
CA GLY A 105 21.05 9.58 -6.14
C GLY A 105 19.70 8.91 -6.41
N ILE A 106 19.14 8.20 -5.44
CA ILE A 106 17.83 7.59 -5.54
C ILE A 106 16.73 8.66 -5.68
N LYS A 107 16.81 9.74 -4.88
CA LYS A 107 15.88 10.88 -4.97
C LYS A 107 15.94 11.52 -6.36
N ARG A 108 17.14 11.85 -6.85
CA ARG A 108 17.32 12.43 -8.20
C ARG A 108 16.87 11.50 -9.31
N TYR A 109 17.08 10.19 -9.17
CA TYR A 109 16.61 9.21 -10.14
C TYR A 109 15.07 9.19 -10.21
N ALA A 110 14.39 9.12 -9.08
CA ALA A 110 12.93 9.13 -8.99
C ALA A 110 12.34 10.46 -9.54
N GLU A 111 12.93 11.60 -9.18
CA GLU A 111 12.49 12.93 -9.62
C GLU A 111 12.60 13.10 -11.14
N ARG A 112 13.67 12.62 -11.77
CA ARG A 112 13.80 12.62 -13.25
C ARG A 112 12.68 11.84 -13.93
N LEU A 113 12.12 10.84 -13.26
CA LEU A 113 10.99 10.02 -13.73
C LEU A 113 9.63 10.56 -13.25
N GLY A 114 9.59 11.80 -12.74
CA GLY A 114 8.35 12.45 -12.31
C GLY A 114 7.84 12.00 -10.93
N THR A 115 8.62 11.24 -10.18
CA THR A 115 8.24 10.79 -8.84
C THR A 115 8.85 11.72 -7.79
N ARG A 116 7.99 12.36 -6.98
CA ARG A 116 8.43 13.30 -5.94
C ARG A 116 8.71 12.59 -4.63
N TYR A 117 9.77 13.02 -3.95
CA TYR A 117 10.06 12.64 -2.57
C TYR A 117 8.91 13.05 -1.62
N GLY A 118 8.60 12.23 -0.64
CA GLY A 118 7.47 12.40 0.27
C GLY A 118 6.11 11.97 -0.29
N VAL A 119 5.99 11.72 -1.62
CA VAL A 119 4.72 11.29 -2.25
C VAL A 119 4.86 9.91 -2.89
N GLY A 120 5.68 9.77 -3.91
CA GLY A 120 5.89 8.51 -4.63
C GLY A 120 7.22 7.82 -4.30
N LEU A 121 8.13 8.51 -3.64
CA LEU A 121 9.33 7.99 -3.00
C LEU A 121 9.27 8.38 -1.54
N ASN A 122 9.15 7.42 -0.65
CA ASN A 122 8.98 7.65 0.78
C ASN A 122 9.46 6.46 1.61
N ALA A 123 9.61 6.65 2.92
CA ALA A 123 9.76 5.57 3.88
C ALA A 123 9.02 5.90 5.18
N MET A 124 8.88 4.92 6.04
CA MET A 124 8.31 5.08 7.36
C MET A 124 8.89 4.05 8.32
N THR A 125 9.20 4.47 9.53
CA THR A 125 9.60 3.60 10.64
C THR A 125 8.50 3.56 11.68
N GLY A 126 8.01 2.37 11.97
CA GLY A 126 7.03 2.12 13.01
C GLY A 126 7.62 1.38 14.20
N HIS A 127 6.73 0.85 15.03
CA HIS A 127 7.12 0.08 16.20
C HIS A 127 7.74 -1.28 15.82
N ASP A 128 7.13 -1.99 14.87
CA ASP A 128 7.47 -3.37 14.49
C ASP A 128 8.13 -3.50 13.11
N ARG A 129 8.15 -2.44 12.32
CA ARG A 129 8.63 -2.48 10.92
C ARG A 129 9.13 -1.14 10.40
N THR A 130 10.00 -1.22 9.41
CA THR A 130 10.37 -0.09 8.54
C THR A 130 9.94 -0.43 7.11
N VAL A 131 9.30 0.50 6.42
CA VAL A 131 8.79 0.32 5.06
C VAL A 131 9.39 1.39 4.16
N TYR A 132 10.05 0.97 3.09
CA TYR A 132 10.53 1.85 2.01
C TYR A 132 9.61 1.69 0.80
N MET A 133 9.27 2.77 0.14
CA MET A 133 8.31 2.80 -0.96
C MET A 133 8.85 3.61 -2.12
N ILE A 134 8.71 3.08 -3.34
CA ILE A 134 9.01 3.82 -4.56
C ILE A 134 7.98 3.50 -5.63
N SER A 135 7.51 4.54 -6.31
CA SER A 135 6.53 4.47 -7.39
C SER A 135 7.12 5.09 -8.64
N LEU A 136 7.25 4.30 -9.71
CA LEU A 136 7.92 4.70 -10.95
C LEU A 136 7.06 4.37 -12.17
N PRO A 137 7.22 5.10 -13.31
CA PRO A 137 6.60 4.73 -14.58
C PRO A 137 7.19 3.42 -15.11
N THR A 138 6.38 2.57 -15.76
CA THR A 138 6.82 1.28 -16.29
C THR A 138 7.16 1.32 -17.79
N ASP A 139 6.96 2.43 -18.45
CA ASP A 139 7.29 2.66 -19.87
C ASP A 139 8.71 3.21 -20.08
N GLU A 140 9.43 3.49 -18.99
CA GLU A 140 10.83 3.91 -19.05
C GLU A 140 11.77 2.70 -19.14
N PRO A 141 12.79 2.73 -20.01
CA PRO A 141 13.78 1.66 -20.11
C PRO A 141 14.49 1.42 -18.76
N HIS A 142 14.78 0.15 -18.47
CA HIS A 142 15.55 -0.28 -17.28
C HIS A 142 14.96 0.11 -15.93
N VAL A 143 13.72 0.59 -15.85
CA VAL A 143 13.12 1.00 -14.57
C VAL A 143 12.98 -0.18 -13.60
N LEU A 144 12.69 -1.38 -14.12
CA LEU A 144 12.58 -2.57 -13.29
C LEU A 144 13.92 -2.97 -12.68
N ASP A 145 14.99 -2.95 -13.47
CA ASP A 145 16.35 -3.25 -13.01
C ASP A 145 16.82 -2.22 -11.99
N SER A 146 16.60 -0.95 -12.28
CA SER A 146 16.93 0.13 -11.35
C SER A 146 16.15 0.03 -10.03
N THR A 147 14.88 -0.35 -10.10
CA THR A 147 14.07 -0.59 -8.89
C THR A 147 14.60 -1.76 -8.08
N ALA A 148 14.99 -2.86 -8.73
CA ALA A 148 15.59 -4.00 -8.05
C ALA A 148 16.91 -3.62 -7.37
N LEU A 149 17.74 -2.79 -8.01
CA LEU A 149 18.97 -2.25 -7.41
C LEU A 149 18.66 -1.35 -6.20
N ILE A 150 17.66 -0.47 -6.29
CA ILE A 150 17.25 0.39 -5.19
C ILE A 150 16.79 -0.45 -3.99
N LEU A 151 15.93 -1.45 -4.21
CA LEU A 151 15.47 -2.34 -3.14
C LEU A 151 16.64 -3.13 -2.51
N SER A 152 17.58 -3.61 -3.33
CA SER A 152 18.80 -4.28 -2.87
C SER A 152 19.68 -3.36 -2.02
N ASP A 153 19.87 -2.12 -2.46
CA ASP A 153 20.67 -1.13 -1.74
C ASP A 153 20.03 -0.72 -0.42
N TRP A 154 18.72 -0.56 -0.37
CA TRP A 154 18.00 -0.32 0.88
C TRP A 154 18.13 -1.50 1.86
N LEU A 155 18.26 -2.72 1.36
CA LEU A 155 18.41 -3.90 2.22
C LEU A 155 19.82 -4.07 2.76
N THR A 156 20.84 -3.90 1.92
CA THR A 156 22.23 -4.29 2.25
C THR A 156 23.31 -3.34 1.71
N GLY A 157 22.93 -2.30 1.01
CA GLY A 157 23.85 -1.44 0.28
C GLY A 157 24.04 -0.04 0.85
N LEU A 158 23.52 0.27 2.04
CA LEU A 158 23.71 1.58 2.65
C LEU A 158 25.20 1.84 2.94
N GLN A 159 25.67 3.03 2.56
CA GLN A 159 27.03 3.48 2.86
C GLN A 159 26.95 4.60 3.89
N LEU A 160 27.44 4.30 5.10
CA LEU A 160 27.39 5.21 6.24
C LEU A 160 28.57 6.21 6.14
N ASP A 161 28.43 7.21 5.27
CA ASP A 161 29.38 8.31 5.17
C ASP A 161 29.25 9.18 6.41
N SER A 162 30.39 9.52 7.05
CA SER A 162 30.40 10.25 8.32
C SER A 162 29.77 11.65 8.20
N LEU A 163 29.95 12.30 7.05
CA LEU A 163 29.38 13.63 6.82
C LEU A 163 27.84 13.55 6.68
N GLU A 164 27.34 12.57 5.91
CA GLU A 164 25.90 12.35 5.78
C GLU A 164 25.27 11.96 7.11
N VAL A 165 25.93 11.09 7.88
CA VAL A 165 25.49 10.70 9.23
C VAL A 165 25.31 11.92 10.15
N GLU A 166 26.27 12.86 10.15
CA GLU A 166 26.15 14.05 10.99
C GLU A 166 25.09 15.04 10.49
N GLN A 167 24.90 15.15 9.17
CA GLN A 167 23.83 15.96 8.59
C GLN A 167 22.45 15.41 8.97
N GLU A 168 22.22 14.11 8.76
CA GLU A 168 20.93 13.48 9.11
C GLU A 168 20.69 13.46 10.62
N ARG A 169 21.73 13.33 11.44
CA ARG A 169 21.61 13.46 12.90
C ARG A 169 21.04 14.82 13.30
N SER A 170 21.44 15.87 12.61
CA SER A 170 20.94 17.23 12.87
C SER A 170 19.47 17.37 12.47
N ILE A 171 19.08 16.81 11.31
CA ILE A 171 17.69 16.81 10.82
C ILE A 171 16.79 16.07 11.80
N ILE A 172 17.15 14.84 12.21
CA ILE A 172 16.36 14.05 13.14
C ILE A 172 16.20 14.72 14.49
N LYS A 173 17.25 15.39 14.99
CA LYS A 173 17.15 16.18 16.23
C LYS A 173 16.09 17.28 16.12
N GLU A 174 16.01 17.97 14.99
CA GLU A 174 14.99 19.00 14.78
C GLU A 174 13.60 18.39 14.63
N GLU A 175 13.47 17.26 13.96
CA GLU A 175 12.19 16.52 13.90
C GLU A 175 11.71 16.11 15.27
N ILE A 176 12.59 15.51 16.10
CA ILE A 176 12.25 15.14 17.47
C ILE A 176 11.82 16.37 18.27
N ARG A 177 12.50 17.50 18.13
CA ARG A 177 12.12 18.75 18.81
C ARG A 177 10.75 19.25 18.36
N ALA A 178 10.43 19.15 17.08
CA ALA A 178 9.14 19.55 16.53
C ALA A 178 7.99 18.66 17.08
N TYR A 179 8.27 17.38 17.34
CA TYR A 179 7.30 16.46 17.93
C TYR A 179 7.14 16.60 19.46
N VAL A 180 8.23 16.93 20.14
CA VAL A 180 8.25 17.08 21.62
C VAL A 180 7.78 18.48 22.06
N GLN A 181 7.39 19.36 21.15
CA GLN A 181 6.69 20.58 21.54
C GLN A 181 5.47 20.21 22.39
N PRO A 182 5.20 20.93 23.50
CA PRO A 182 4.27 20.51 24.55
C PRO A 182 2.82 20.46 24.03
N ASP A 183 2.47 19.40 23.32
CA ASP A 183 1.08 19.00 23.16
C ASP A 183 0.65 18.44 24.53
N PRO A 184 -0.23 19.11 25.27
CA PRO A 184 -0.71 18.62 26.57
C PRO A 184 -1.34 17.23 26.48
N PHE A 185 -1.68 16.75 25.26
CA PHE A 185 -2.16 15.40 25.00
C PHE A 185 -1.05 14.40 24.59
N TYR A 186 0.22 14.84 24.46
CA TYR A 186 1.31 13.97 24.06
C TYR A 186 1.52 12.81 25.04
N ALA A 187 1.53 13.10 26.34
CA ALA A 187 1.68 12.10 27.38
C ALA A 187 0.54 11.05 27.34
N LEU A 188 -0.68 11.48 27.02
CA LEU A 188 -1.83 10.60 26.85
C LEU A 188 -1.68 9.70 25.61
N LYS A 189 -1.20 10.24 24.49
CA LYS A 189 -0.94 9.49 23.26
C LYS A 189 0.17 8.45 23.43
N VAL A 190 1.24 8.79 24.16
CA VAL A 190 2.34 7.88 24.50
C VAL A 190 1.88 6.78 25.43
N GLY A 191 1.11 7.12 26.46
CA GLY A 191 0.60 6.17 27.46
C GLY A 191 -0.46 5.18 26.91
N THR A 192 -1.16 5.52 25.84
CA THR A 192 -2.19 4.65 25.22
C THR A 192 -1.66 3.75 24.11
N GLY A 193 -0.34 3.72 23.85
CA GLY A 193 0.26 2.87 22.81
C GLY A 193 -0.10 3.27 21.37
N ILE A 194 -0.75 4.43 21.16
CA ILE A 194 -1.05 4.95 19.83
C ILE A 194 0.19 5.65 19.27
N HIS A 195 1.24 4.87 19.05
CA HIS A 195 2.48 5.29 18.39
C HIS A 195 2.51 4.77 16.94
N SER A 196 1.42 4.85 16.21
CA SER A 196 1.46 4.71 14.76
C SER A 196 1.22 6.08 14.14
N ARG A 197 2.24 6.92 14.10
CA ARG A 197 2.26 8.00 13.15
C ARG A 197 3.43 7.78 12.20
N SER A 198 3.09 7.44 10.97
CA SER A 198 3.86 7.82 9.82
C SER A 198 4.19 9.31 9.97
N LEU A 199 5.47 9.61 10.06
CA LEU A 199 5.98 10.96 9.88
C LEU A 199 5.69 11.38 8.44
N PRO A 200 5.29 12.63 8.17
CA PRO A 200 5.02 13.10 6.83
C PRO A 200 6.26 13.12 5.94
#